data_ac8aa2e4e8dcef6701d60ba566017790
#
_entry.id   ac8aa2e4e8dcef6701d60ba566017790
#
_cell.length_a   1.000
_cell.length_b   1.000
_cell.length_c   1.000
_cell.angle_alpha   90.00
_cell.angle_beta   90.00
_cell.angle_gamma   90.00
#
_symmetry.space_group_name_H-M   'P 1'
#
loop_
_entity.id
_entity.type
_entity.pdbx_description
1 polymer ?
#
loop_
_entity_poly.entity_id
_entity_poly.type
_entity_poly.pdbx_seq_one_letter_code
_entity_poly.pdbx_strand_id
1 'polypeptide(L)'
;MQLHKEIIDLRSDTVTKPCSKMLEAMMSAEVGDDVFNEDPTVKELQNKTAELFGMEDALFCTSGTMTNQLAIKAHTQPGEELICDQNSHIYHYESAGIAFNSGVQSKLIQGDRGRITAQQIEQAINPDQDWLAKTSLVCLENTVNKAGGS
;
A
#
# COMPACT_ATOMS: atom_id res chain seq x y z
N MET A 1 38.43 -11.17 -23.05
CA MET A 1 37.18 -11.75 -22.52
C MET A 1 36.71 -10.86 -21.36
N GLN A 2 35.81 -9.90 -21.61
CA GLN A 2 35.25 -9.07 -20.56
C GLN A 2 34.29 -9.95 -19.75
N LEU A 3 34.64 -10.23 -18.51
CA LEU A 3 33.72 -10.82 -17.54
C LEU A 3 32.59 -9.77 -17.28
N HIS A 4 31.45 -9.95 -17.91
CA HIS A 4 30.23 -9.24 -17.45
C HIS A 4 29.97 -9.70 -16.01
N LYS A 5 30.41 -8.90 -15.04
CA LYS A 5 29.99 -9.07 -13.66
C LYS A 5 28.47 -8.84 -13.64
N GLU A 6 27.73 -9.90 -13.44
CA GLU A 6 26.30 -9.81 -13.20
C GLU A 6 26.09 -9.02 -11.90
N ILE A 7 25.48 -7.86 -12.01
CA ILE A 7 25.21 -6.99 -10.84
C ILE A 7 23.94 -7.52 -10.16
N ILE A 8 24.08 -7.94 -8.92
CA ILE A 8 22.92 -8.27 -8.06
C ILE A 8 22.38 -6.94 -7.51
N ASP A 9 21.19 -6.55 -7.94
CA ASP A 9 20.56 -5.29 -7.54
C ASP A 9 19.46 -5.55 -6.52
N LEU A 10 19.68 -5.11 -5.28
CA LEU A 10 18.77 -5.25 -4.14
C LEU A 10 18.17 -3.91 -3.68
N ARG A 11 18.18 -2.89 -4.52
CA ARG A 11 17.68 -1.55 -4.15
C ARG A 11 16.18 -1.50 -3.90
N SER A 12 15.41 -2.24 -4.70
CA SER A 12 13.94 -2.21 -4.69
C SER A 12 13.39 -3.39 -5.49
N ASP A 13 12.21 -3.85 -5.15
CA ASP A 13 11.43 -4.79 -5.96
C ASP A 13 11.11 -4.22 -7.35
N THR A 14 10.99 -2.90 -7.47
CA THR A 14 10.67 -2.22 -8.73
C THR A 14 11.75 -2.36 -9.82
N VAL A 15 12.97 -2.78 -9.48
CA VAL A 15 14.03 -3.06 -10.47
C VAL A 15 13.94 -4.47 -11.06
N THR A 16 13.08 -5.33 -10.52
CA THR A 16 12.87 -6.68 -11.03
C THR A 16 12.16 -6.65 -12.39
N LYS A 17 12.47 -7.64 -13.23
CA LYS A 17 11.87 -7.75 -14.56
C LYS A 17 11.03 -9.02 -14.65
N PRO A 18 9.96 -9.00 -15.45
CA PRO A 18 9.19 -10.21 -15.70
C PRO A 18 10.04 -11.27 -16.39
N CYS A 19 9.86 -12.53 -16.02
CA CYS A 19 10.48 -13.66 -16.73
C CYS A 19 9.77 -13.91 -18.08
N SER A 20 10.37 -14.76 -18.95
CA SER A 20 9.82 -15.05 -20.27
C SER A 20 8.38 -15.55 -20.22
N LYS A 21 8.05 -16.43 -19.28
CA LYS A 21 6.69 -16.96 -19.12
C LYS A 21 5.69 -15.89 -18.70
N MET A 22 6.11 -14.93 -17.88
CA MET A 22 5.26 -13.77 -17.52
C MET A 22 5.01 -12.89 -18.75
N LEU A 23 6.06 -12.62 -19.55
CA LEU A 23 5.90 -11.85 -20.80
C LEU A 23 4.98 -12.55 -21.79
N GLU A 24 5.11 -13.86 -21.96
CA GLU A 24 4.22 -14.67 -22.80
C GLU A 24 2.75 -14.58 -22.32
N ALA A 25 2.53 -14.72 -20.99
CA ALA A 25 1.19 -14.60 -20.41
C ALA A 25 0.61 -13.19 -20.62
N MET A 26 1.41 -12.14 -20.43
CA MET A 26 0.97 -10.76 -20.69
C MET A 26 0.58 -10.53 -22.15
N MET A 27 1.35 -11.08 -23.10
CA MET A 27 1.09 -10.90 -24.52
C MET A 27 -0.12 -11.72 -25.02
N SER A 28 -0.46 -12.81 -24.36
CA SER A 28 -1.59 -13.68 -24.69
C SER A 28 -2.85 -13.42 -23.85
N ALA A 29 -2.79 -12.50 -22.90
CA ALA A 29 -3.94 -12.19 -22.06
C ALA A 29 -5.10 -11.63 -22.90
N GLU A 30 -6.30 -12.11 -22.61
CA GLU A 30 -7.52 -11.51 -23.15
C GLU A 30 -7.76 -10.19 -22.41
N VAL A 31 -8.04 -9.14 -23.18
CA VAL A 31 -8.25 -7.78 -22.64
C VAL A 31 -9.62 -7.27 -23.05
N GLY A 32 -10.17 -6.37 -22.24
CA GLY A 32 -11.44 -5.71 -22.48
C GLY A 32 -11.49 -4.34 -21.83
N ASP A 33 -12.61 -3.66 -21.94
CA ASP A 33 -12.80 -2.35 -21.32
C ASP A 33 -13.20 -2.51 -19.85
N ASP A 34 -12.28 -2.17 -18.95
CA ASP A 34 -12.51 -2.30 -17.50
C ASP A 34 -13.56 -1.31 -16.97
N VAL A 35 -13.78 -0.17 -17.66
CA VAL A 35 -14.84 0.80 -17.30
C VAL A 35 -16.23 0.15 -17.41
N PHE A 36 -16.43 -0.72 -18.38
CA PHE A 36 -17.67 -1.49 -18.54
C PHE A 36 -17.63 -2.87 -17.87
N ASN A 37 -16.57 -3.13 -17.09
CA ASN A 37 -16.37 -4.42 -16.45
C ASN A 37 -16.33 -5.57 -17.48
N GLU A 38 -15.63 -5.37 -18.60
CA GLU A 38 -15.53 -6.33 -19.70
C GLU A 38 -14.15 -6.98 -19.83
N ASP A 39 -13.13 -6.53 -19.04
CA ASP A 39 -11.80 -7.15 -19.04
C ASP A 39 -11.82 -8.47 -18.24
N PRO A 40 -11.70 -9.64 -18.89
CA PRO A 40 -11.77 -10.92 -18.19
C PRO A 40 -10.54 -11.19 -17.33
N THR A 41 -9.37 -10.68 -17.74
CA THR A 41 -8.11 -10.89 -17.01
C THR A 41 -8.07 -10.09 -15.72
N VAL A 42 -8.55 -8.85 -15.73
CA VAL A 42 -8.70 -8.03 -14.51
C VAL A 42 -9.71 -8.69 -13.56
N LYS A 43 -10.85 -9.14 -14.06
CA LYS A 43 -11.83 -9.87 -13.22
C LYS A 43 -11.26 -11.12 -12.58
N GLU A 44 -10.53 -11.92 -13.34
CA GLU A 44 -9.90 -13.14 -12.81
C GLU A 44 -8.90 -12.79 -11.70
N LEU A 45 -8.09 -11.75 -11.87
CA LEU A 45 -7.16 -11.29 -10.86
C LEU A 45 -7.88 -10.85 -9.59
N GLN A 46 -8.94 -10.05 -9.71
CA GLN A 46 -9.73 -9.58 -8.57
C GLN A 46 -10.39 -10.75 -7.83
N ASN A 47 -11.09 -11.64 -8.54
CA ASN A 47 -11.73 -12.80 -7.94
C ASN A 47 -10.73 -13.71 -7.21
N LYS A 48 -9.61 -14.02 -7.86
CA LYS A 48 -8.56 -14.85 -7.28
C LYS A 48 -7.92 -14.21 -6.03
N THR A 49 -7.77 -12.90 -6.03
CA THR A 49 -7.24 -12.17 -4.89
C THR A 49 -8.26 -12.17 -3.73
N ALA A 50 -9.52 -11.90 -4.00
CA ALA A 50 -10.60 -11.95 -3.01
C ALA A 50 -10.69 -13.35 -2.38
N GLU A 51 -10.68 -14.40 -3.19
CA GLU A 51 -10.69 -15.79 -2.72
C GLU A 51 -9.47 -16.12 -1.84
N LEU A 52 -8.26 -15.73 -2.27
CA LEU A 52 -7.01 -15.98 -1.55
C LEU A 52 -7.03 -15.38 -0.14
N PHE A 53 -7.62 -14.20 0.01
CA PHE A 53 -7.70 -13.49 1.29
C PHE A 53 -9.02 -13.68 2.03
N GLY A 54 -9.97 -14.44 1.48
CA GLY A 54 -11.28 -14.68 2.08
C GLY A 54 -12.14 -13.42 2.20
N MET A 55 -12.01 -12.50 1.24
CA MET A 55 -12.74 -11.24 1.17
C MET A 55 -13.88 -11.33 0.16
N GLU A 56 -14.87 -10.42 0.29
CA GLU A 56 -16.02 -10.36 -0.63
C GLU A 56 -15.61 -9.96 -2.03
N ASP A 57 -14.62 -9.08 -2.13
CA ASP A 57 -14.16 -8.52 -3.40
C ASP A 57 -12.71 -8.03 -3.29
N ALA A 58 -12.10 -7.69 -4.43
CA ALA A 58 -10.80 -7.05 -4.54
C ALA A 58 -10.83 -6.05 -5.70
N LEU A 59 -10.04 -4.99 -5.58
CA LEU A 59 -9.91 -3.96 -6.60
C LEU A 59 -8.49 -3.93 -7.17
N PHE A 60 -8.36 -4.11 -8.48
CA PHE A 60 -7.10 -3.89 -9.17
C PHE A 60 -6.77 -2.39 -9.24
N CYS A 61 -5.55 -2.05 -8.88
CA CYS A 61 -5.01 -0.70 -9.01
C CYS A 61 -3.70 -0.73 -9.79
N THR A 62 -3.46 0.30 -10.61
CA THR A 62 -2.28 0.38 -11.49
C THR A 62 -0.97 0.61 -10.75
N SER A 63 -1.02 0.95 -9.46
CA SER A 63 0.16 1.10 -8.61
C SER A 63 -0.15 0.85 -7.14
N GLY A 64 0.87 0.43 -6.36
CA GLY A 64 0.74 0.28 -4.91
C GLY A 64 0.43 1.61 -4.21
N THR A 65 0.96 2.73 -4.70
CA THR A 65 0.60 4.06 -4.20
C THR A 65 -0.90 4.34 -4.36
N MET A 66 -1.49 4.01 -5.52
CA MET A 66 -2.93 4.16 -5.74
C MET A 66 -3.73 3.30 -4.76
N THR A 67 -3.32 2.04 -4.56
CA THR A 67 -3.95 1.13 -3.61
C THR A 67 -3.96 1.71 -2.19
N ASN A 68 -2.80 2.18 -1.72
CA ASN A 68 -2.67 2.76 -0.39
C ASN A 68 -3.55 4.01 -0.22
N GLN A 69 -3.51 4.91 -1.21
CA GLN A 69 -4.29 6.16 -1.14
C GLN A 69 -5.80 5.91 -1.19
N LEU A 70 -6.26 4.93 -1.98
CA LEU A 70 -7.67 4.54 -2.01
C LEU A 70 -8.10 3.89 -0.69
N ALA A 71 -7.29 3.00 -0.11
CA ALA A 71 -7.57 2.38 1.18
C ALA A 71 -7.71 3.44 2.30
N ILE A 72 -6.76 4.39 2.38
CA ILE A 72 -6.82 5.48 3.35
C ILE A 72 -8.10 6.31 3.13
N LYS A 73 -8.38 6.69 1.88
CA LYS A 73 -9.56 7.49 1.53
C LYS A 73 -10.87 6.80 1.86
N ALA A 74 -10.96 5.48 1.68
CA ALA A 74 -12.16 4.69 1.97
C ALA A 74 -12.46 4.59 3.48
N HIS A 75 -11.42 4.66 4.32
CA HIS A 75 -11.55 4.47 5.77
C HIS A 75 -11.48 5.77 6.59
N THR A 76 -11.36 6.93 5.95
CA THR A 76 -11.20 8.21 6.65
C THR A 76 -12.03 9.32 6.05
N GLN A 77 -12.24 10.37 6.86
CA GLN A 77 -12.84 11.62 6.42
C GLN A 77 -11.84 12.79 6.56
N PRO A 78 -11.97 13.87 5.76
CA PRO A 78 -11.14 15.06 5.95
C PRO A 78 -11.24 15.62 7.36
N GLY A 79 -10.09 15.94 7.96
CA GLY A 79 -9.98 16.43 9.33
C GLY A 79 -9.77 15.32 10.38
N GLU A 80 -9.83 14.06 9.99
CA GLU A 80 -9.47 12.93 10.87
C GLU A 80 -7.96 12.71 10.91
N GLU A 81 -7.53 11.77 11.75
CA GLU A 81 -6.13 11.42 11.98
C GLU A 81 -5.92 9.92 11.75
N LEU A 82 -4.81 9.57 11.10
CA LEU A 82 -4.31 8.20 11.04
C LEU A 82 -3.00 8.06 11.81
N ILE A 83 -2.79 6.88 12.40
CA ILE A 83 -1.55 6.49 13.07
C ILE A 83 -0.74 5.59 12.14
N CYS A 84 0.56 5.87 12.00
CA CYS A 84 1.51 4.98 11.31
C CYS A 84 2.92 5.10 11.91
N ASP A 85 3.81 4.16 11.57
CA ASP A 85 5.23 4.31 11.92
C ASP A 85 5.85 5.50 11.19
N GLN A 86 6.79 6.17 11.85
CA GLN A 86 7.48 7.35 11.29
C GLN A 86 8.25 7.05 10.00
N ASN A 87 8.61 5.79 9.72
CA ASN A 87 9.32 5.37 8.51
C ASN A 87 8.40 4.78 7.45
N SER A 88 7.07 4.80 7.66
CA SER A 88 6.11 4.22 6.73
C SER A 88 6.22 4.79 5.33
N HIS A 89 6.08 3.93 4.32
CA HIS A 89 6.09 4.28 2.90
C HIS A 89 5.00 5.31 2.56
N ILE A 90 3.79 5.13 3.08
CA ILE A 90 2.64 6.02 2.85
C ILE A 90 2.93 7.46 3.29
N TYR A 91 3.79 7.65 4.29
CA TYR A 91 4.16 8.97 4.78
C TYR A 91 5.29 9.59 3.96
N HIS A 92 6.33 8.82 3.60
CA HIS A 92 7.56 9.35 3.00
C HIS A 92 7.55 9.40 1.48
N TYR A 93 6.89 8.44 0.81
CA TYR A 93 7.14 8.16 -0.62
C TYR A 93 5.91 8.29 -1.50
N GLU A 94 4.81 8.80 -0.99
CA GLU A 94 3.56 8.94 -1.74
C GLU A 94 3.14 10.41 -1.93
N SER A 95 4.12 11.33 -2.04
CA SER A 95 3.93 12.72 -2.41
C SER A 95 2.90 13.47 -1.53
N ALA A 96 2.95 13.25 -0.21
CA ALA A 96 1.98 13.77 0.75
C ALA A 96 0.52 13.36 0.47
N GLY A 97 0.34 12.18 -0.14
CA GLY A 97 -0.97 11.69 -0.58
C GLY A 97 -2.01 11.61 0.54
N ILE A 98 -1.63 11.25 1.76
CA ILE A 98 -2.52 11.22 2.93
C ILE A 98 -3.22 12.57 3.12
N ALA A 99 -2.45 13.65 3.11
CA ALA A 99 -3.00 15.00 3.28
C ALA A 99 -3.74 15.48 2.02
N PHE A 100 -3.14 15.25 0.84
CA PHE A 100 -3.69 15.76 -0.41
C PHE A 100 -4.98 15.04 -0.84
N ASN A 101 -4.98 13.71 -0.84
CA ASN A 101 -6.11 12.93 -1.33
C ASN A 101 -7.22 12.76 -0.28
N SER A 102 -6.85 12.61 0.98
CA SER A 102 -7.79 12.27 2.06
C SER A 102 -8.06 13.43 3.03
N GLY A 103 -7.21 14.46 3.07
CA GLY A 103 -7.32 15.56 4.03
C GLY A 103 -7.09 15.12 5.48
N VAL A 104 -6.29 14.08 5.68
CA VAL A 104 -6.07 13.40 6.96
C VAL A 104 -4.73 13.80 7.56
N GLN A 105 -4.71 14.03 8.86
CA GLN A 105 -3.49 14.26 9.63
C GLN A 105 -2.78 12.94 9.90
N SER A 106 -1.44 12.93 9.75
CA SER A 106 -0.62 11.77 10.13
C SER A 106 -0.08 11.92 11.53
N LYS A 107 -0.37 10.98 12.41
CA LYS A 107 0.28 10.83 13.71
C LYS A 107 1.36 9.75 13.64
N LEU A 108 2.60 10.17 13.77
CA LEU A 108 3.76 9.31 13.60
C LEU A 108 4.18 8.71 14.94
N ILE A 109 4.38 7.40 14.97
CA ILE A 109 4.91 6.66 16.11
C ILE A 109 6.29 6.13 15.77
N GLN A 110 7.22 6.21 16.71
CA GLN A 110 8.52 5.59 16.59
C GLN A 110 8.45 4.12 17.03
N GLY A 111 8.38 3.22 16.05
CA GLY A 111 8.44 1.79 16.28
C GLY A 111 9.87 1.22 16.28
N ASP A 112 10.00 -0.04 16.62
CA ASP A 112 11.25 -0.80 16.46
C ASP A 112 11.32 -1.33 15.03
N ARG A 113 12.15 -0.72 14.19
CA ARG A 113 12.28 -1.04 12.76
C ARG A 113 10.91 -1.05 12.03
N GLY A 114 10.10 -0.03 12.29
CA GLY A 114 8.77 0.12 11.69
C GLY A 114 7.65 -0.68 12.37
N ARG A 115 7.98 -1.51 13.37
CA ARG A 115 6.99 -2.28 14.12
C ARG A 115 6.48 -1.46 15.30
N ILE A 116 5.22 -1.09 15.27
CA ILE A 116 4.52 -0.42 16.37
C ILE A 116 3.69 -1.42 17.15
N THR A 117 3.60 -1.24 18.46
CA THR A 117 2.86 -2.12 19.36
C THR A 117 1.45 -1.60 19.62
N ALA A 118 0.53 -2.50 20.01
CA ALA A 118 -0.82 -2.13 20.42
C ALA A 118 -0.80 -1.08 21.54
N GLN A 119 0.09 -1.22 22.52
CA GLN A 119 0.23 -0.25 23.60
C GLN A 119 0.64 1.15 23.12
N GLN A 120 1.56 1.23 22.15
CA GLN A 120 1.93 2.53 21.56
C GLN A 120 0.75 3.15 20.79
N ILE A 121 -0.03 2.33 20.10
CA ILE A 121 -1.22 2.78 19.38
C ILE A 121 -2.26 3.31 20.37
N GLU A 122 -2.60 2.56 21.43
CA GLU A 122 -3.55 2.98 22.47
C GLU A 122 -3.18 4.33 23.09
N GLN A 123 -1.89 4.53 23.39
CA GLN A 123 -1.37 5.80 23.94
C GLN A 123 -1.43 6.96 22.94
N ALA A 124 -1.46 6.65 21.65
CA ALA A 124 -1.50 7.64 20.58
C ALA A 124 -2.92 8.02 20.15
N ILE A 125 -3.94 7.21 20.45
CA ILE A 125 -5.32 7.54 20.13
C ILE A 125 -5.73 8.83 20.87
N ASN A 126 -6.25 9.81 20.11
CA ASN A 126 -6.76 11.03 20.71
C ASN A 126 -8.03 10.75 21.52
N PRO A 127 -8.17 11.36 22.72
CA PRO A 127 -9.43 11.34 23.42
C PRO A 127 -10.53 12.08 22.63
N ASP A 128 -11.78 11.71 22.85
CA ASP A 128 -12.93 12.36 22.21
C ASP A 128 -13.12 13.77 22.76
N GLN A 129 -12.55 14.75 22.04
CA GLN A 129 -12.56 16.18 22.37
C GLN A 129 -12.76 16.99 21.09
N ASP A 130 -13.59 18.00 21.13
CA ASP A 130 -13.98 18.81 19.96
C ASP A 130 -12.81 19.50 19.24
N TRP A 131 -11.69 19.72 19.92
CA TRP A 131 -10.50 20.40 19.37
C TRP A 131 -9.39 19.44 18.90
N LEU A 132 -9.60 18.13 18.99
CA LEU A 132 -8.66 17.12 18.52
C LEU A 132 -9.19 16.42 17.28
N ALA A 133 -8.30 16.12 16.36
CA ALA A 133 -8.65 15.25 15.23
C ALA A 133 -9.01 13.86 15.73
N LYS A 134 -10.12 13.32 15.25
CA LYS A 134 -10.53 11.94 15.58
C LYS A 134 -9.54 10.95 14.98
N THR A 135 -8.93 10.12 15.80
CA THR A 135 -8.11 9.00 15.32
C THR A 135 -9.03 7.91 14.76
N SER A 136 -8.98 7.69 13.45
CA SER A 136 -9.90 6.79 12.73
C SER A 136 -9.23 5.59 12.09
N LEU A 137 -7.92 5.64 11.86
CA LEU A 137 -7.21 4.60 11.13
C LEU A 137 -5.82 4.34 11.73
N VAL A 138 -5.42 3.07 11.73
CA VAL A 138 -4.04 2.64 11.98
C VAL A 138 -3.53 1.96 10.72
N CYS A 139 -2.41 2.44 10.20
CA CYS A 139 -1.75 1.85 9.04
C CYS A 139 -0.48 1.12 9.46
N LEU A 140 -0.40 -0.16 9.11
CA LEU A 140 0.77 -1.01 9.30
C LEU A 140 1.38 -1.34 7.95
N GLU A 141 2.71 -1.38 7.89
CA GLU A 141 3.45 -1.76 6.69
C GLU A 141 4.07 -3.14 6.88
N ASN A 142 3.78 -4.05 5.97
CA ASN A 142 4.36 -5.39 5.93
C ASN A 142 4.74 -5.70 4.47
N THR A 143 6.00 -5.78 4.18
CA THR A 143 7.21 -5.66 5.02
C THR A 143 7.70 -4.21 5.03
N VAL A 144 8.29 -3.74 6.15
CA VAL A 144 8.73 -2.35 6.26
C VAL A 144 9.95 -2.09 5.37
N ASN A 145 9.76 -1.27 4.33
CA ASN A 145 10.76 -1.00 3.30
C ASN A 145 12.07 -0.44 3.90
N LYS A 146 11.99 0.57 4.74
CA LYS A 146 13.17 1.21 5.37
C LYS A 146 13.85 0.40 6.46
N ALA A 147 13.26 -0.69 6.90
CA ALA A 147 13.78 -1.48 8.01
C ALA A 147 14.31 -2.85 7.59
N GLY A 148 14.65 -3.01 6.32
CA GLY A 148 15.19 -4.26 5.78
C GLY A 148 14.15 -5.38 5.68
N GLY A 149 12.87 -5.04 5.55
CA GLY A 149 11.78 -5.99 5.40
C GLY A 149 11.33 -6.64 6.73
N SER A 150 11.39 -5.90 7.82
CA SER A 150 10.91 -6.39 9.14
C SER A 150 9.40 -6.50 9.19
#